data_620f3f8ba31f32ac07b01f9a5bb6824d
#
_entry.id   620f3f8ba31f32ac07b01f9a5bb6824d
#
_cell.length_a   1.000
_cell.length_b   1.000
_cell.length_c   1.000
_cell.angle_alpha   90.00
_cell.angle_beta   90.00
_cell.angle_gamma   90.00
#
_symmetry.space_group_name_H-M   'P 1'
#
loop_
_entity.id
_entity.type
_entity.pdbx_description
1 polymer ?
#
loop_
_entity_poly.entity_id
_entity_poly.type
_entity_poly.pdbx_seq_one_letter_code
_entity_poly.pdbx_strand_id
1 'polypeptide(L)'
;TGICRSKISFKKIILSPRNISVAKKLKKQFRKISIAKNNQEIVDKSNWVFLSVTPKVGEKIIKRLKFKASQTVVSFISTINLSELKKMIKVKSKIVRAIPLPPISLKKGPVPICPPNKKVKNFFDKIGSTIEIKNEKLSINFWSTSGMMASYYDMLRVISDWLVKKGIKRQDAQKYITTLFLALSEDAVVNSQKELKYLVKESQTPKGLNEQGVNELKKA
;
A
#
# COMPACT_ATOMS: atom_id res chain seq x y z
N THR A 1 -8.84 7.20 -4.63
CA THR A 1 -8.67 8.47 -3.85
C THR A 1 -7.26 9.01 -4.03
N GLY A 2 -6.20 8.29 -3.66
CA GLY A 2 -4.81 8.78 -3.71
C GLY A 2 -4.41 9.37 -5.08
N ILE A 3 -4.68 8.66 -6.18
CA ILE A 3 -4.42 9.14 -7.54
C ILE A 3 -5.13 10.47 -7.81
N CYS A 4 -6.41 10.58 -7.47
CA CYS A 4 -7.20 11.78 -7.71
C CYS A 4 -6.76 13.00 -6.89
N ARG A 5 -6.09 12.78 -5.76
CA ARG A 5 -5.56 13.82 -4.87
C ARG A 5 -4.08 14.10 -5.08
N SER A 6 -3.44 13.41 -6.02
CA SER A 6 -2.01 13.55 -6.32
C SER A 6 -1.76 14.47 -7.52
N LYS A 7 -0.47 14.72 -7.79
CA LYS A 7 0.01 15.41 -9.00
C LYS A 7 0.14 14.48 -10.22
N ILE A 8 -0.48 13.28 -10.20
CA ILE A 8 -0.49 12.37 -11.35
C ILE A 8 -1.39 12.96 -12.43
N SER A 9 -0.82 13.14 -13.63
CA SER A 9 -1.61 13.52 -14.80
C SER A 9 -2.29 12.30 -15.39
N PHE A 10 -3.62 12.35 -15.55
CA PHE A 10 -4.43 11.33 -16.21
C PHE A 10 -5.67 11.96 -16.86
N LYS A 11 -6.13 11.35 -17.95
CA LYS A 11 -7.36 11.82 -18.63
C LYS A 11 -8.59 11.39 -17.83
N LYS A 12 -8.68 10.10 -17.49
CA LYS A 12 -9.87 9.50 -16.86
C LYS A 12 -9.49 8.24 -16.08
N ILE A 13 -10.21 7.98 -15.00
CA ILE A 13 -10.20 6.68 -14.31
C ILE A 13 -11.54 6.00 -14.56
N ILE A 14 -11.50 4.76 -15.05
CA ILE A 14 -12.68 3.96 -15.34
C ILE A 14 -12.78 2.86 -14.29
N LEU A 15 -13.88 2.83 -13.55
CA LEU A 15 -14.11 1.87 -12.48
C LEU A 15 -14.99 0.71 -12.91
N SER A 16 -14.70 -0.47 -12.35
CA SER A 16 -15.56 -1.65 -12.48
C SER A 16 -16.95 -1.42 -11.86
N PRO A 17 -18.03 -1.90 -12.50
CA PRO A 17 -19.38 -1.80 -11.96
C PRO A 17 -19.64 -2.78 -10.81
N ARG A 18 -18.70 -3.68 -10.48
CA ARG A 18 -18.88 -4.74 -9.48
C ARG A 18 -19.33 -4.23 -8.12
N ASN A 19 -18.71 -3.17 -7.61
CA ASN A 19 -19.15 -2.50 -6.39
C ASN A 19 -19.71 -1.12 -6.75
N ILE A 20 -20.97 -1.13 -7.20
CA ILE A 20 -21.61 0.06 -7.76
C ILE A 20 -21.77 1.18 -6.73
N SER A 21 -21.98 0.87 -5.45
CA SER A 21 -22.15 1.87 -4.39
C SER A 21 -20.84 2.66 -4.19
N VAL A 22 -19.71 1.97 -4.05
CA VAL A 22 -18.39 2.60 -3.95
C VAL A 22 -18.02 3.34 -5.22
N ALA A 23 -18.30 2.77 -6.39
CA ALA A 23 -18.03 3.42 -7.67
C ALA A 23 -18.83 4.71 -7.85
N LYS A 24 -20.12 4.73 -7.49
CA LYS A 24 -20.97 5.94 -7.49
C LYS A 24 -20.46 7.01 -6.53
N LYS A 25 -20.06 6.62 -5.30
CA LYS A 25 -19.47 7.53 -4.31
C LYS A 25 -18.22 8.21 -4.86
N LEU A 26 -17.30 7.45 -5.45
CA LEU A 26 -16.07 7.98 -6.05
C LEU A 26 -16.37 8.87 -7.27
N LYS A 27 -17.32 8.49 -8.13
CA LYS A 27 -17.73 9.30 -9.27
C LYS A 27 -18.32 10.65 -8.83
N LYS A 28 -19.11 10.66 -7.74
CA LYS A 28 -19.63 11.91 -7.15
C LYS A 28 -18.52 12.81 -6.62
N GLN A 29 -17.49 12.19 -6.03
CA GLN A 29 -16.38 12.92 -5.39
C GLN A 29 -15.35 13.45 -6.40
N PHE A 30 -15.15 12.79 -7.55
CA PHE A 30 -14.09 13.12 -8.50
C PHE A 30 -14.60 13.15 -9.95
N ARG A 31 -14.52 14.33 -10.59
CA ARG A 31 -15.04 14.57 -11.96
C ARG A 31 -14.42 13.67 -13.04
N LYS A 32 -13.16 13.27 -12.89
CA LYS A 32 -12.44 12.42 -13.85
C LYS A 32 -12.70 10.92 -13.67
N ILE A 33 -13.69 10.52 -12.87
CA ILE A 33 -14.08 9.13 -12.67
C ILE A 33 -15.33 8.79 -13.49
N SER A 34 -15.30 7.64 -14.15
CA SER A 34 -16.47 7.03 -14.79
C SER A 34 -16.60 5.57 -14.39
N ILE A 35 -17.79 5.02 -14.59
CA ILE A 35 -18.12 3.63 -14.32
C ILE A 35 -18.34 2.95 -15.67
N ALA A 36 -17.65 1.83 -15.91
CA ALA A 36 -17.83 1.02 -17.12
C ALA A 36 -19.12 0.19 -17.06
N LYS A 37 -19.59 -0.25 -18.22
CA LYS A 37 -20.70 -1.23 -18.32
C LYS A 37 -20.25 -2.63 -17.85
N ASN A 38 -19.00 -3.00 -18.15
CA ASN A 38 -18.39 -4.26 -17.75
C ASN A 38 -16.85 -4.13 -17.67
N ASN A 39 -16.16 -5.19 -17.23
CA ASN A 39 -14.72 -5.16 -17.08
C ASN A 39 -13.95 -5.13 -18.43
N GLN A 40 -14.53 -5.66 -19.51
CA GLN A 40 -13.89 -5.60 -20.83
C GLN A 40 -13.81 -4.16 -21.33
N GLU A 41 -14.85 -3.36 -21.14
CA GLU A 41 -14.84 -1.94 -21.49
C GLU A 41 -13.68 -1.18 -20.81
N ILE A 42 -13.36 -1.55 -19.56
CA ILE A 42 -12.20 -0.95 -18.87
C ILE A 42 -10.92 -1.26 -19.63
N VAL A 43 -10.72 -2.53 -19.97
CA VAL A 43 -9.53 -2.98 -20.71
C VAL A 43 -9.45 -2.28 -22.07
N ASP A 44 -10.56 -2.22 -22.81
CA ASP A 44 -10.59 -1.65 -24.15
C ASP A 44 -10.23 -0.16 -24.19
N LYS A 45 -10.65 0.59 -23.15
CA LYS A 45 -10.52 2.06 -23.07
C LYS A 45 -9.31 2.54 -22.25
N SER A 46 -8.50 1.64 -21.67
CA SER A 46 -7.42 2.01 -20.75
C SER A 46 -6.04 1.69 -21.32
N ASN A 47 -5.07 2.59 -21.09
CA ASN A 47 -3.64 2.33 -21.32
C ASN A 47 -3.01 1.60 -20.12
N TRP A 48 -3.51 1.85 -18.91
CA TRP A 48 -3.12 1.16 -17.69
C TRP A 48 -4.31 0.42 -17.12
N VAL A 49 -4.11 -0.85 -16.79
CA VAL A 49 -5.14 -1.69 -16.16
C VAL A 49 -4.68 -2.12 -14.79
N PHE A 50 -5.42 -1.73 -13.76
CA PHE A 50 -5.15 -2.15 -12.38
C PHE A 50 -6.03 -3.33 -12.01
N LEU A 51 -5.42 -4.47 -11.74
CA LEU A 51 -6.11 -5.69 -11.30
C LEU A 51 -6.27 -5.63 -9.77
N SER A 52 -7.41 -5.09 -9.34
CA SER A 52 -7.75 -4.90 -7.92
C SER A 52 -8.96 -5.76 -7.55
N VAL A 53 -8.80 -7.07 -7.67
CA VAL A 53 -9.83 -8.08 -7.37
C VAL A 53 -9.30 -9.06 -6.33
N THR A 54 -10.22 -9.68 -5.58
CA THR A 54 -9.83 -10.71 -4.61
C THR A 54 -9.27 -11.94 -5.33
N PRO A 55 -8.31 -12.68 -4.74
CA PRO A 55 -7.69 -13.85 -5.36
C PRO A 55 -8.70 -14.88 -5.87
N LYS A 56 -9.71 -15.22 -5.07
CA LYS A 56 -10.74 -16.21 -5.40
C LYS A 56 -11.46 -15.99 -6.75
N VAL A 57 -11.60 -14.73 -7.16
CA VAL A 57 -12.30 -14.39 -8.43
C VAL A 57 -11.36 -13.85 -9.50
N GLY A 58 -10.13 -13.49 -9.12
CA GLY A 58 -9.15 -12.84 -10.00
C GLY A 58 -8.85 -13.67 -11.24
N GLU A 59 -8.49 -14.92 -11.05
CA GLU A 59 -8.14 -15.83 -12.13
C GLU A 59 -9.26 -15.98 -13.17
N LYS A 60 -10.50 -16.25 -12.71
CA LYS A 60 -11.67 -16.40 -13.59
C LYS A 60 -11.98 -15.13 -14.38
N ILE A 61 -11.82 -13.96 -13.76
CA ILE A 61 -12.05 -12.67 -14.42
C ILE A 61 -10.94 -12.41 -15.45
N ILE A 62 -9.66 -12.52 -15.05
CA ILE A 62 -8.52 -12.17 -15.90
C ILE A 62 -8.50 -13.03 -17.17
N LYS A 63 -8.73 -14.35 -17.06
CA LYS A 63 -8.77 -15.28 -18.21
C LYS A 63 -9.81 -14.93 -19.27
N ARG A 64 -10.88 -14.22 -18.90
CA ARG A 64 -11.96 -13.81 -19.81
C ARG A 64 -11.71 -12.46 -20.50
N LEU A 65 -10.74 -11.68 -20.00
CA LEU A 65 -10.46 -10.35 -20.53
C LEU A 65 -9.46 -10.41 -21.69
N LYS A 66 -9.73 -9.61 -22.72
CA LYS A 66 -8.86 -9.48 -23.91
C LYS A 66 -7.98 -8.24 -23.74
N PHE A 67 -6.76 -8.45 -23.27
CA PHE A 67 -5.77 -7.37 -23.09
C PHE A 67 -5.09 -6.99 -24.41
N LYS A 68 -4.45 -5.81 -24.45
CA LYS A 68 -3.65 -5.33 -25.58
C LYS A 68 -2.15 -5.31 -25.20
N ALA A 69 -1.28 -5.62 -26.16
CA ALA A 69 0.17 -5.62 -25.91
C ALA A 69 0.73 -4.26 -25.48
N SER A 70 0.10 -3.16 -25.93
CA SER A 70 0.49 -1.78 -25.59
C SER A 70 0.18 -1.38 -24.15
N GLN A 71 -0.61 -2.18 -23.41
CA GLN A 71 -1.04 -1.84 -22.06
C GLN A 71 0.03 -2.10 -21.00
N THR A 72 -0.02 -1.31 -19.93
CA THR A 72 0.65 -1.61 -18.67
C THR A 72 -0.38 -2.21 -17.70
N VAL A 73 -0.16 -3.45 -17.29
CA VAL A 73 -1.03 -4.14 -16.33
C VAL A 73 -0.35 -4.13 -14.98
N VAL A 74 -1.00 -3.56 -13.98
CA VAL A 74 -0.53 -3.52 -12.60
C VAL A 74 -1.42 -4.40 -11.73
N SER A 75 -0.88 -5.48 -11.19
CA SER A 75 -1.62 -6.41 -10.35
C SER A 75 -1.42 -6.11 -8.86
N PHE A 76 -2.52 -5.95 -8.13
CA PHE A 76 -2.56 -5.84 -6.66
C PHE A 76 -2.88 -7.18 -5.99
N ILE A 77 -2.88 -8.27 -6.76
CA ILE A 77 -3.22 -9.60 -6.26
C ILE A 77 -1.94 -10.25 -5.72
N SER A 78 -1.82 -10.37 -4.42
CA SER A 78 -0.62 -10.89 -3.75
C SER A 78 -0.35 -12.38 -4.02
N THR A 79 -1.40 -13.17 -4.24
CA THR A 79 -1.33 -14.64 -4.39
C THR A 79 -1.11 -15.12 -5.83
N ILE A 80 -1.20 -14.25 -6.84
CA ILE A 80 -0.98 -14.61 -8.24
C ILE A 80 0.38 -14.08 -8.69
N ASN A 81 1.29 -14.97 -9.06
CA ASN A 81 2.65 -14.60 -9.48
C ASN A 81 2.73 -14.11 -10.93
N LEU A 82 3.89 -13.58 -11.35
CA LEU A 82 4.09 -13.04 -12.69
C LEU A 82 3.93 -14.08 -13.79
N SER A 83 4.37 -15.32 -13.56
CA SER A 83 4.23 -16.40 -14.54
C SER A 83 2.76 -16.72 -14.79
N GLU A 84 1.98 -16.84 -13.73
CA GLU A 84 0.52 -17.06 -13.81
C GLU A 84 -0.20 -15.89 -14.50
N LEU A 85 0.16 -14.65 -14.14
CA LEU A 85 -0.40 -13.45 -14.79
C LEU A 85 -0.12 -13.45 -16.30
N LYS A 86 1.12 -13.77 -16.70
CA LYS A 86 1.50 -13.85 -18.13
C LYS A 86 0.69 -14.91 -18.88
N LYS A 87 0.49 -16.10 -18.27
CA LYS A 87 -0.33 -17.17 -18.87
C LYS A 87 -1.79 -16.76 -19.04
N MET A 88 -2.35 -16.01 -18.09
CA MET A 88 -3.74 -15.56 -18.15
C MET A 88 -3.97 -14.40 -19.11
N ILE A 89 -3.03 -13.45 -19.17
CA ILE A 89 -3.15 -12.23 -20.00
C ILE A 89 -2.91 -12.51 -21.47
N LYS A 90 -2.12 -13.53 -21.83
CA LYS A 90 -1.89 -14.08 -23.20
C LYS A 90 -1.30 -13.12 -24.24
N VAL A 91 -0.94 -11.90 -23.87
CA VAL A 91 -0.31 -10.91 -24.74
C VAL A 91 0.98 -10.38 -24.11
N LYS A 92 1.93 -9.91 -24.95
CA LYS A 92 3.21 -9.34 -24.47
C LYS A 92 3.03 -7.92 -23.88
N SER A 93 2.09 -7.76 -22.95
CA SER A 93 1.92 -6.51 -22.20
C SER A 93 2.96 -6.37 -21.09
N LYS A 94 3.17 -5.13 -20.62
CA LYS A 94 4.01 -4.86 -19.45
C LYS A 94 3.23 -5.20 -18.19
N ILE A 95 3.65 -6.24 -17.47
CA ILE A 95 2.98 -6.69 -16.24
C ILE A 95 3.90 -6.37 -15.06
N VAL A 96 3.36 -5.69 -14.06
CA VAL A 96 4.03 -5.37 -12.80
C VAL A 96 3.10 -5.74 -11.64
N ARG A 97 3.62 -6.43 -10.64
CA ARG A 97 2.92 -6.61 -9.37
C ARG A 97 3.25 -5.45 -8.46
N ALA A 98 2.24 -4.91 -7.79
CA ALA A 98 2.41 -3.85 -6.80
C ALA A 98 1.43 -4.07 -5.66
N ILE A 99 1.89 -3.97 -4.42
CA ILE A 99 1.01 -4.20 -3.25
C ILE A 99 1.02 -2.94 -2.36
N PRO A 100 0.27 -1.91 -2.76
CA PRO A 100 0.09 -0.74 -1.93
C PRO A 100 -0.79 -1.06 -0.72
N LEU A 101 -0.46 -0.49 0.43
CA LEU A 101 -1.29 -0.55 1.62
C LEU A 101 -2.41 0.52 1.59
N PRO A 102 -3.50 0.37 2.37
CA PRO A 102 -4.59 1.35 2.43
C PRO A 102 -4.17 2.81 2.64
N PRO A 103 -3.11 3.13 3.43
CA PRO A 103 -2.61 4.51 3.59
C PRO A 103 -2.16 5.20 2.29
N ILE A 104 -2.02 4.48 1.18
CA ILE A 104 -1.77 5.08 -0.14
C ILE A 104 -2.87 6.08 -0.55
N SER A 105 -4.07 5.96 0.01
CA SER A 105 -5.13 6.95 -0.17
C SER A 105 -4.78 8.33 0.42
N LEU A 106 -3.87 8.35 1.39
CA LEU A 106 -3.28 9.53 2.02
C LEU A 106 -1.95 9.95 1.38
N LYS A 107 -1.53 9.28 0.31
CA LYS A 107 -0.22 9.42 -0.36
C LYS A 107 0.96 9.05 0.55
N LYS A 108 0.80 8.04 1.38
CA LYS A 108 1.78 7.53 2.35
C LYS A 108 1.92 6.02 2.24
N GLY A 109 3.08 5.54 2.64
CA GLY A 109 3.38 4.11 2.77
C GLY A 109 4.18 3.50 1.63
N PRO A 110 4.80 2.34 1.86
CA PRO A 110 5.61 1.65 0.89
C PRO A 110 4.76 1.03 -0.22
N VAL A 111 5.31 1.01 -1.43
CA VAL A 111 4.72 0.32 -2.58
C VAL A 111 5.80 -0.58 -3.19
N PRO A 112 5.95 -1.81 -2.70
CA PRO A 112 6.84 -2.77 -3.34
C PRO A 112 6.31 -3.12 -4.73
N ILE A 113 7.19 -3.05 -5.75
CA ILE A 113 6.87 -3.42 -7.13
C ILE A 113 7.82 -4.50 -7.65
N CYS A 114 7.32 -5.44 -8.44
CA CYS A 114 8.08 -6.50 -9.08
C CYS A 114 7.49 -6.84 -10.47
N PRO A 115 8.28 -6.93 -11.53
CA PRO A 115 9.69 -6.54 -11.61
C PRO A 115 9.88 -5.02 -11.57
N PRO A 116 11.13 -4.51 -11.48
CA PRO A 116 11.44 -3.10 -11.61
C PRO A 116 10.87 -2.52 -12.89
N ASN A 117 10.25 -1.34 -12.79
CA ASN A 117 9.68 -0.64 -13.93
C ASN A 117 9.64 0.86 -13.70
N LYS A 118 10.47 1.62 -14.40
CA LYS A 118 10.62 3.07 -14.24
C LYS A 118 9.29 3.85 -14.33
N LYS A 119 8.39 3.47 -15.27
CA LYS A 119 7.11 4.17 -15.42
C LYS A 119 6.18 3.91 -14.22
N VAL A 120 6.14 2.66 -13.76
CA VAL A 120 5.32 2.26 -12.61
C VAL A 120 5.89 2.84 -11.32
N LYS A 121 7.22 2.84 -11.16
CA LYS A 121 7.91 3.53 -10.07
C LYS A 121 7.53 5.00 -10.01
N ASN A 122 7.74 5.74 -11.10
CA ASN A 122 7.44 7.18 -11.17
C ASN A 122 5.96 7.49 -10.90
N PHE A 123 5.07 6.55 -11.20
CA PHE A 123 3.65 6.68 -10.87
C PHE A 123 3.41 6.55 -9.37
N PHE A 124 3.94 5.48 -8.74
CA PHE A 124 3.71 5.24 -7.32
C PHE A 124 4.48 6.21 -6.42
N ASP A 125 5.65 6.71 -6.81
CA ASP A 125 6.40 7.74 -6.05
C ASP A 125 5.61 9.05 -5.85
N LYS A 126 4.56 9.27 -6.64
CA LYS A 126 3.65 10.43 -6.44
C LYS A 126 2.57 10.19 -5.38
N ILE A 127 2.42 8.95 -4.91
CA ILE A 127 1.37 8.56 -3.96
C ILE A 127 1.86 7.63 -2.84
N GLY A 128 3.16 7.39 -2.76
CA GLY A 128 3.81 6.51 -1.77
C GLY A 128 5.30 6.47 -2.01
N SER A 129 5.99 5.52 -1.40
CA SER A 129 7.43 5.27 -1.55
C SER A 129 7.65 3.94 -2.25
N THR A 130 8.12 3.95 -3.50
CA THR A 130 8.28 2.72 -4.29
C THR A 130 9.55 1.97 -3.91
N ILE A 131 9.43 0.66 -3.72
CA ILE A 131 10.55 -0.27 -3.51
C ILE A 131 10.59 -1.24 -4.68
N GLU A 132 11.67 -1.22 -5.45
CA GLU A 132 11.84 -2.09 -6.62
C GLU A 132 12.43 -3.44 -6.23
N ILE A 133 11.73 -4.52 -6.52
CA ILE A 133 12.13 -5.90 -6.20
C ILE A 133 12.49 -6.61 -7.51
N LYS A 134 13.76 -6.98 -7.66
CA LYS A 134 14.25 -7.70 -8.86
C LYS A 134 13.83 -9.17 -8.87
N ASN A 135 13.89 -9.83 -7.72
CA ASN A 135 13.55 -11.24 -7.58
C ASN A 135 12.15 -11.41 -6.98
N GLU A 136 11.22 -11.95 -7.75
CA GLU A 136 9.85 -12.13 -7.32
C GLU A 136 9.70 -13.02 -6.07
N LYS A 137 10.59 -14.01 -5.88
CA LYS A 137 10.57 -14.87 -4.69
C LYS A 137 10.76 -14.08 -3.39
N LEU A 138 11.48 -12.95 -3.44
CA LEU A 138 11.65 -12.05 -2.29
C LEU A 138 10.42 -11.19 -1.99
N SER A 139 9.50 -11.06 -2.96
CA SER A 139 8.29 -10.25 -2.79
C SER A 139 7.43 -10.71 -1.63
N ILE A 140 7.39 -12.02 -1.37
CA ILE A 140 6.59 -12.60 -0.28
C ILE A 140 7.00 -12.02 1.09
N ASN A 141 8.28 -11.73 1.30
CA ASN A 141 8.78 -11.19 2.56
C ASN A 141 8.20 -9.79 2.82
N PHE A 142 8.09 -8.95 1.78
CA PHE A 142 7.46 -7.62 1.89
C PHE A 142 5.95 -7.71 2.12
N TRP A 143 5.28 -8.68 1.45
CA TRP A 143 3.85 -8.88 1.67
C TRP A 143 3.57 -9.39 3.09
N SER A 144 4.40 -10.28 3.60
CA SER A 144 4.26 -10.85 4.95
C SER A 144 4.44 -9.80 6.03
N THR A 145 5.44 -8.91 5.91
CA THR A 145 5.63 -7.81 6.86
C THR A 145 4.45 -6.83 6.85
N SER A 146 3.72 -6.73 5.74
CA SER A 146 2.49 -5.92 5.68
C SER A 146 1.36 -6.45 6.60
N GLY A 147 1.45 -7.72 7.02
CA GLY A 147 0.55 -8.31 8.01
C GLY A 147 0.64 -7.68 9.41
N MET A 148 1.72 -6.93 9.69
CA MET A 148 1.89 -6.17 10.94
C MET A 148 0.88 -5.03 11.13
N MET A 149 0.10 -4.67 10.11
CA MET A 149 -0.79 -3.50 10.16
C MET A 149 -1.82 -3.58 11.30
N ALA A 150 -2.49 -4.73 11.47
CA ALA A 150 -3.47 -4.89 12.55
C ALA A 150 -2.82 -4.89 13.94
N SER A 151 -1.70 -5.60 14.10
CA SER A 151 -0.92 -5.63 15.34
C SER A 151 -0.41 -4.24 15.73
N TYR A 152 0.02 -3.45 14.74
CA TYR A 152 0.42 -2.06 14.97
C TYR A 152 -0.74 -1.21 15.51
N TYR A 153 -1.92 -1.29 14.90
CA TYR A 153 -3.09 -0.55 15.42
C TYR A 153 -3.52 -1.03 16.80
N ASP A 154 -3.42 -2.33 17.06
CA ASP A 154 -3.74 -2.87 18.38
C ASP A 154 -2.73 -2.41 19.46
N MET A 155 -1.45 -2.35 19.13
CA MET A 155 -0.42 -1.76 20.01
C MET A 155 -0.77 -0.30 20.37
N LEU A 156 -1.13 0.54 19.37
CA LEU A 156 -1.55 1.92 19.65
C LEU A 156 -2.79 1.97 20.55
N ARG A 157 -3.74 1.06 20.34
CA ARG A 157 -4.94 0.93 21.16
C ARG A 157 -4.57 0.60 22.63
N VAL A 158 -3.76 -0.45 22.83
CA VAL A 158 -3.36 -0.90 24.18
C VAL A 158 -2.68 0.22 24.96
N ILE A 159 -1.74 0.93 24.33
CA ILE A 159 -1.03 2.05 24.99
C ILE A 159 -2.00 3.20 25.30
N SER A 160 -2.91 3.53 24.36
CA SER A 160 -3.94 4.54 24.58
C SER A 160 -4.88 4.17 25.72
N ASP A 161 -5.29 2.90 25.79
CA ASP A 161 -6.16 2.40 26.88
C ASP A 161 -5.46 2.46 28.25
N TRP A 162 -4.15 2.21 28.29
CA TRP A 162 -3.37 2.39 29.52
C TRP A 162 -3.36 3.85 29.99
N LEU A 163 -3.16 4.81 29.08
CA LEU A 163 -3.25 6.24 29.41
C LEU A 163 -4.63 6.62 29.95
N VAL A 164 -5.69 6.08 29.35
CA VAL A 164 -7.06 6.32 29.84
C VAL A 164 -7.27 5.77 31.26
N LYS A 165 -6.75 4.58 31.55
CA LYS A 165 -6.77 4.01 32.89
C LYS A 165 -6.01 4.86 33.93
N LYS A 166 -5.04 5.69 33.47
CA LYS A 166 -4.30 6.67 34.29
C LYS A 166 -4.99 8.03 34.37
N GLY A 167 -6.24 8.17 33.91
CA GLY A 167 -7.04 9.39 34.04
C GLY A 167 -6.96 10.33 32.82
N ILE A 168 -6.23 9.99 31.76
CA ILE A 168 -6.17 10.82 30.56
C ILE A 168 -7.46 10.64 29.74
N LYS A 169 -8.03 11.73 29.22
CA LYS A 169 -9.18 11.66 28.32
C LYS A 169 -8.85 10.85 27.07
N ARG A 170 -9.77 9.98 26.63
CA ARG A 170 -9.55 9.08 25.47
C ARG A 170 -9.07 9.81 24.22
N GLN A 171 -9.67 10.95 23.91
CA GLN A 171 -9.30 11.73 22.72
C GLN A 171 -7.84 12.20 22.78
N ASP A 172 -7.39 12.68 23.95
CA ASP A 172 -6.02 13.17 24.17
C ASP A 172 -5.02 12.01 24.15
N ALA A 173 -5.36 10.89 24.79
CA ALA A 173 -4.56 9.67 24.75
C ALA A 173 -4.33 9.16 23.33
N GLN A 174 -5.39 9.03 22.54
CA GLN A 174 -5.29 8.59 21.14
C GLN A 174 -4.49 9.59 20.28
N LYS A 175 -4.74 10.89 20.46
CA LYS A 175 -4.02 11.95 19.73
C LYS A 175 -2.52 11.89 20.07
N TYR A 176 -2.18 11.81 21.35
CA TYR A 176 -0.79 11.74 21.80
C TYR A 176 -0.06 10.53 21.19
N ILE A 177 -0.61 9.33 21.36
CA ILE A 177 0.03 8.10 20.87
C ILE A 177 0.16 8.08 19.35
N THR A 178 -0.87 8.47 18.62
CA THR A 178 -0.80 8.46 17.14
C THR A 178 0.20 9.49 16.61
N THR A 179 0.32 10.66 17.23
CA THR A 179 1.31 11.68 16.83
C THR A 179 2.71 11.32 17.25
N LEU A 180 2.91 10.67 18.41
CA LEU A 180 4.19 10.15 18.85
C LEU A 180 4.75 9.14 17.85
N PHE A 181 3.99 8.09 17.51
CA PHE A 181 4.45 7.08 16.57
C PHE A 181 4.61 7.61 15.15
N LEU A 182 3.82 8.62 14.76
CA LEU A 182 4.03 9.32 13.50
C LEU A 182 5.39 10.02 13.47
N ALA A 183 5.71 10.80 14.52
CA ALA A 183 6.97 11.52 14.62
C ALA A 183 8.18 10.58 14.60
N LEU A 184 8.14 9.51 15.41
CA LEU A 184 9.21 8.49 15.42
C LEU A 184 9.38 7.80 14.06
N SER A 185 8.29 7.52 13.37
CA SER A 185 8.34 6.92 12.03
C SER A 185 8.88 7.90 11.00
N GLU A 186 8.55 9.18 11.06
CA GLU A 186 9.08 10.21 10.16
C GLU A 186 10.57 10.44 10.41
N ASP A 187 11.01 10.46 11.66
CA ASP A 187 12.45 10.52 12.00
C ASP A 187 13.22 9.31 11.44
N ALA A 188 12.69 8.10 11.62
CA ALA A 188 13.28 6.89 11.04
C ALA A 188 13.35 6.95 9.50
N VAL A 189 12.36 7.52 8.83
CA VAL A 189 12.37 7.71 7.36
C VAL A 189 13.43 8.71 6.93
N VAL A 190 13.58 9.82 7.62
CA VAL A 190 14.63 10.83 7.36
C VAL A 190 16.02 10.21 7.51
N ASN A 191 16.21 9.36 8.52
CA ASN A 191 17.45 8.67 8.80
C ASN A 191 17.60 7.31 8.09
N SER A 192 16.80 7.00 7.08
CA SER A 192 16.73 5.68 6.42
C SER A 192 18.03 5.23 5.73
N GLN A 193 19.02 6.12 5.54
CA GLN A 193 20.35 5.78 5.06
C GLN A 193 21.26 5.18 6.15
N LYS A 194 20.89 5.31 7.42
CA LYS A 194 21.59 4.73 8.57
C LYS A 194 20.91 3.43 8.98
N GLU A 195 21.65 2.53 9.63
CA GLU A 195 21.01 1.36 10.25
C GLU A 195 20.14 1.80 11.43
N LEU A 196 18.97 1.18 11.59
CA LEU A 196 18.03 1.50 12.67
C LEU A 196 18.64 1.37 14.07
N LYS A 197 19.67 0.50 14.24
CA LYS A 197 20.42 0.39 15.51
C LYS A 197 21.05 1.72 15.95
N TYR A 198 21.37 2.62 15.01
CA TYR A 198 21.88 3.96 15.31
C TYR A 198 20.80 4.77 16.06
N LEU A 199 19.58 4.81 15.58
CA LEU A 199 18.46 5.51 16.24
C LEU A 199 18.17 4.93 17.61
N VAL A 200 18.25 3.59 17.74
CA VAL A 200 18.09 2.92 19.05
C VAL A 200 19.12 3.42 20.03
N LYS A 201 20.40 3.51 19.61
CA LYS A 201 21.49 3.99 20.47
C LYS A 201 21.35 5.47 20.86
N GLU A 202 21.08 6.32 19.87
CA GLU A 202 20.98 7.78 20.08
C GLU A 202 19.77 8.19 20.94
N SER A 203 18.71 7.38 20.94
CA SER A 203 17.51 7.64 21.76
C SER A 203 17.61 7.16 23.20
N GLN A 204 18.68 6.46 23.58
CA GLN A 204 18.87 5.94 24.93
C GLN A 204 19.77 6.85 25.76
N THR A 205 19.39 7.01 27.03
CA THR A 205 20.25 7.54 28.08
C THR A 205 20.52 6.42 29.10
N PRO A 206 21.73 6.32 29.66
CA PRO A 206 22.06 5.30 30.65
C PRO A 206 21.03 5.26 31.78
N LYS A 207 20.46 4.10 32.09
CA LYS A 207 19.41 3.85 33.08
C LYS A 207 18.09 4.59 32.81
N GLY A 208 17.93 5.20 31.63
CA GLY A 208 16.72 5.91 31.22
C GLY A 208 15.58 4.98 30.80
N LEU A 209 14.37 5.54 30.67
CA LEU A 209 13.17 4.78 30.31
C LEU A 209 13.30 4.09 28.94
N ASN A 210 13.99 4.72 27.99
CA ASN A 210 14.17 4.13 26.64
C ASN A 210 15.07 2.89 26.68
N GLU A 211 16.15 2.91 27.47
CA GLU A 211 17.01 1.74 27.66
C GLU A 211 16.25 0.60 28.35
N GLN A 212 15.49 0.91 29.40
CA GLN A 212 14.64 -0.07 30.08
C GLN A 212 13.62 -0.71 29.11
N GLY A 213 12.94 0.12 28.29
CA GLY A 213 11.98 -0.36 27.29
C GLY A 213 12.63 -1.29 26.25
N VAL A 214 13.82 -0.96 25.75
CA VAL A 214 14.57 -1.82 24.81
C VAL A 214 14.95 -3.14 25.46
N ASN A 215 15.36 -3.12 26.74
CA ASN A 215 15.75 -4.32 27.47
C ASN A 215 14.56 -5.25 27.72
N GLU A 216 13.37 -4.71 28.03
CA GLU A 216 12.15 -5.51 28.16
C GLU A 216 11.72 -6.15 26.83
N LEU A 217 11.76 -5.40 25.72
CA LEU A 217 11.46 -5.94 24.38
C LEU A 217 12.40 -7.07 23.94
N LYS A 218 13.65 -7.07 24.43
CA LYS A 218 14.61 -8.17 24.12
C LYS A 218 14.34 -9.44 24.92
N LYS A 219 13.58 -9.38 25.99
CA LYS A 219 13.22 -10.55 26.81
C LYS A 219 11.97 -11.27 26.28
N ALA A 220 11.14 -10.57 25.50
CA ALA A 220 9.92 -11.10 24.90
C ALA A 220 10.18 -11.85 23.58
#